data_ea02e861c77f624f0be89f9a569e14de
#
_entry.id   ea02e861c77f624f0be89f9a569e14de
#
_cell.length_a   1.000
_cell.length_b   1.000
_cell.length_c   1.000
_cell.angle_alpha   90.00
_cell.angle_beta   90.00
_cell.angle_gamma   90.00
#
_symmetry.space_group_name_H-M   'P 1'
#
loop_
_entity.id
_entity.type
_entity.pdbx_description
1 polymer ?
#
loop_
_entity_poly.entity_id
_entity_poly.type
_entity_poly.pdbx_seq_one_letter_code
_entity_poly.pdbx_strand_id
1 'polypeptide(L)'
;MVDTDQGWKALVTSMNPHDGSSRHSNIGLVVWGTTAVDILKTEQSVGMMSQANMPAIVAGDFQAENTQPQVQVLTEKAIYDAILNLIQTAKANEQIDLAMFYLSERKIIKSLIAAHDRGVKVRVLLDPNKDAFGREKNGIPNRQVAWELYKAGIDVRWCRTQGEQCHSKMIIKRNTQQAEMILGSANFTARNLKNYNLETNIRVLGQPQAEVFRDAQQYFEGAWSNLNGRSMSVDYTQYAEDSLFKYWLYRFMEWSGWSTF
;
A
#
# COMPACT_ATOMS: atom_id res chain seq x y z
N MET A 1 4.85 -12.34 -14.51
CA MET A 1 5.13 -11.63 -15.77
C MET A 1 4.90 -12.57 -16.95
N VAL A 2 4.54 -12.01 -18.08
CA VAL A 2 4.35 -12.77 -19.34
C VAL A 2 4.95 -11.98 -20.50
N ASP A 3 5.58 -12.71 -21.43
CA ASP A 3 5.93 -12.19 -22.74
C ASP A 3 4.73 -12.37 -23.65
N THR A 4 4.41 -11.35 -24.42
CA THR A 4 3.25 -11.34 -25.31
C THR A 4 3.66 -10.79 -26.67
N ASP A 5 2.83 -10.99 -27.71
CA ASP A 5 3.06 -10.42 -29.06
C ASP A 5 3.18 -8.88 -29.04
N GLN A 6 2.73 -8.24 -27.95
CA GLN A 6 2.80 -6.79 -27.72
C GLN A 6 3.93 -6.40 -26.75
N GLY A 7 4.85 -7.33 -26.42
CA GLY A 7 5.92 -7.15 -25.47
C GLY A 7 5.58 -7.61 -24.05
N TRP A 8 6.47 -7.29 -23.13
CA TRP A 8 6.38 -7.71 -21.74
C TRP A 8 5.23 -7.05 -20.98
N LYS A 9 4.49 -7.86 -20.21
CA LYS A 9 3.49 -7.42 -19.22
C LYS A 9 3.82 -7.98 -17.87
N ALA A 10 3.61 -7.18 -16.82
CA ALA A 10 3.79 -7.58 -15.43
C ALA A 10 2.60 -7.13 -14.59
N LEU A 11 2.20 -7.97 -13.63
CA LEU A 11 1.24 -7.63 -12.59
C LEU A 11 2.01 -7.46 -11.28
N VAL A 12 1.92 -6.28 -10.67
CA VAL A 12 2.33 -6.02 -9.29
C VAL A 12 1.09 -5.94 -8.43
N THR A 13 1.02 -6.75 -7.38
CA THR A 13 -0.21 -6.92 -6.60
C THR A 13 0.07 -7.10 -5.12
N SER A 14 -0.90 -6.78 -4.29
CA SER A 14 -0.91 -7.10 -2.86
C SER A 14 -1.21 -8.57 -2.57
N MET A 15 -1.61 -9.35 -3.57
CA MET A 15 -2.02 -10.75 -3.40
C MET A 15 -0.81 -11.67 -3.16
N ASN A 16 -0.92 -12.52 -2.16
CA ASN A 16 0.03 -13.62 -1.98
C ASN A 16 -0.37 -14.82 -2.87
N PRO A 17 0.60 -15.57 -3.43
CA PRO A 17 0.32 -16.67 -4.34
C PRO A 17 -0.08 -17.96 -3.58
N HIS A 18 -1.19 -17.91 -2.84
CA HIS A 18 -1.78 -19.06 -2.17
C HIS A 18 -3.32 -18.96 -2.11
N ASP A 19 -4.01 -20.08 -1.96
CA ASP A 19 -5.47 -20.19 -2.07
C ASP A 19 -6.23 -19.27 -1.12
N GLY A 20 -5.76 -19.09 0.11
CA GLY A 20 -6.39 -18.20 1.10
C GLY A 20 -6.44 -16.74 0.66
N SER A 21 -5.45 -16.29 -0.14
CA SER A 21 -5.37 -14.90 -0.60
C SER A 21 -6.41 -14.55 -1.66
N SER A 22 -6.97 -15.53 -2.35
CA SER A 22 -8.02 -15.32 -3.37
C SER A 22 -9.31 -14.73 -2.80
N ARG A 23 -9.55 -14.90 -1.48
CA ARG A 23 -10.72 -14.37 -0.77
C ARG A 23 -10.50 -12.96 -0.20
N HIS A 24 -9.24 -12.48 -0.18
CA HIS A 24 -8.90 -11.18 0.38
C HIS A 24 -9.21 -10.04 -0.61
N SER A 25 -9.47 -8.85 -0.09
CA SER A 25 -9.57 -7.64 -0.91
C SER A 25 -8.17 -7.21 -1.32
N ASN A 26 -7.70 -7.76 -2.44
CA ASN A 26 -6.41 -7.41 -3.02
C ASN A 26 -6.55 -6.30 -4.06
N ILE A 27 -5.46 -5.58 -4.27
CA ILE A 27 -5.29 -4.62 -5.37
C ILE A 27 -4.06 -4.97 -6.19
N GLY A 28 -4.02 -4.52 -7.42
CA GLY A 28 -2.86 -4.69 -8.28
C GLY A 28 -2.88 -3.74 -9.45
N LEU A 29 -1.73 -3.61 -10.09
CA LEU A 29 -1.53 -2.81 -11.28
C LEU A 29 -0.84 -3.66 -12.34
N VAL A 30 -1.41 -3.67 -13.55
CA VAL A 30 -0.75 -4.24 -14.72
C VAL A 30 0.09 -3.14 -15.36
N VAL A 31 1.35 -3.45 -15.62
CA VAL A 31 2.28 -2.57 -16.33
C VAL A 31 2.87 -3.31 -17.53
N TRP A 32 3.29 -2.57 -18.54
CA TRP A 32 3.89 -3.12 -19.75
C TRP A 32 5.02 -2.25 -20.28
N GLY A 33 5.67 -2.70 -21.35
CA GLY A 33 6.78 -2.00 -21.96
C GLY A 33 8.00 -1.94 -21.04
N THR A 34 8.67 -0.80 -21.00
CA THR A 34 9.91 -0.59 -20.22
C THR A 34 9.73 -0.84 -18.73
N THR A 35 8.58 -0.47 -18.15
CA THR A 35 8.29 -0.72 -16.73
C THR A 35 8.22 -2.22 -16.41
N ALA A 36 7.62 -3.03 -17.29
CA ALA A 36 7.59 -4.49 -17.10
C ALA A 36 9.00 -5.08 -17.19
N VAL A 37 9.86 -4.57 -18.10
CA VAL A 37 11.26 -4.97 -18.20
C VAL A 37 12.05 -4.58 -16.94
N ASP A 38 11.78 -3.43 -16.35
CA ASP A 38 12.45 -3.03 -15.10
C ASP A 38 12.06 -3.96 -13.94
N ILE A 39 10.81 -4.39 -13.85
CA ILE A 39 10.40 -5.43 -12.89
C ILE A 39 11.16 -6.73 -13.15
N LEU A 40 11.29 -7.14 -14.42
CA LEU A 40 12.02 -8.34 -14.79
C LEU A 40 13.50 -8.30 -14.34
N LYS A 41 14.17 -7.15 -14.45
CA LYS A 41 15.53 -6.95 -13.95
C LYS A 41 15.62 -7.09 -12.42
N THR A 42 14.60 -6.60 -11.67
CA THR A 42 14.56 -6.80 -10.21
C THR A 42 14.43 -8.27 -9.87
N GLU A 43 13.56 -9.02 -10.55
CA GLU A 43 13.41 -10.47 -10.37
C GLU A 43 14.67 -11.25 -10.71
N GLN A 44 15.43 -10.84 -11.73
CA GLN A 44 16.74 -11.44 -12.02
C GLN A 44 17.72 -11.24 -10.87
N SER A 45 17.74 -10.04 -10.27
CA SER A 45 18.61 -9.75 -9.13
C SER A 45 18.25 -10.63 -7.93
N VAL A 46 16.96 -10.86 -7.67
CA VAL A 46 16.47 -11.78 -6.63
C VAL A 46 16.85 -13.23 -6.96
N GLY A 47 16.66 -13.65 -8.22
CA GLY A 47 17.07 -14.98 -8.69
C GLY A 47 18.57 -15.24 -8.49
N MET A 48 19.42 -14.27 -8.77
CA MET A 48 20.87 -14.38 -8.52
C MET A 48 21.21 -14.54 -7.02
N MET A 49 20.48 -13.86 -6.12
CA MET A 49 20.66 -14.05 -4.67
C MET A 49 20.35 -15.49 -4.22
N SER A 50 19.43 -16.17 -4.88
CA SER A 50 19.08 -17.57 -4.62
C SER A 50 19.91 -18.57 -5.43
N GLN A 51 20.93 -18.12 -6.15
CA GLN A 51 21.75 -18.92 -7.06
C GLN A 51 20.94 -19.62 -8.18
N ALA A 52 19.78 -19.08 -8.51
CA ALA A 52 18.96 -19.60 -9.60
C ALA A 52 19.62 -19.28 -10.96
N ASN A 53 19.61 -20.25 -11.84
CA ASN A 53 20.05 -20.03 -13.22
C ASN A 53 18.92 -19.33 -13.99
N MET A 54 18.96 -18.01 -14.03
CA MET A 54 17.95 -17.20 -14.72
C MET A 54 18.33 -17.05 -16.19
N PRO A 55 17.37 -17.24 -17.13
CA PRO A 55 17.65 -17.03 -18.55
C PRO A 55 18.04 -15.57 -18.79
N ALA A 56 18.94 -15.36 -19.76
CA ALA A 56 19.25 -14.00 -20.22
C ALA A 56 17.98 -13.36 -20.81
N ILE A 57 17.64 -12.17 -20.31
CA ILE A 57 16.50 -11.42 -20.83
C ILE A 57 16.99 -10.61 -22.03
N VAL A 58 16.53 -10.95 -23.18
CA VAL A 58 16.64 -10.09 -24.37
C VAL A 58 15.50 -9.05 -24.22
N ALA A 59 15.81 -7.94 -23.58
CA ALA A 59 14.93 -6.77 -23.64
C ALA A 59 14.95 -6.32 -25.12
N GLY A 60 13.80 -6.40 -25.80
CA GLY A 60 13.66 -5.73 -27.09
C GLY A 60 13.92 -4.23 -26.92
N ASP A 61 14.22 -3.53 -28.00
CA ASP A 61 14.45 -2.07 -28.02
C ASP A 61 13.13 -1.33 -27.68
N PHE A 62 12.71 -1.40 -26.42
CA PHE A 62 11.60 -0.59 -25.92
C PHE A 62 12.11 0.83 -25.68
N GLN A 63 11.76 1.73 -26.58
CA GLN A 63 11.95 3.14 -26.32
C GLN A 63 11.01 3.55 -25.19
N ALA A 64 11.55 4.22 -24.18
CA ALA A 64 10.76 4.84 -23.14
C ALA A 64 9.87 5.90 -23.81
N GLU A 65 8.60 5.57 -24.00
CA GLU A 65 7.64 6.56 -24.43
C GLU A 65 7.49 7.58 -23.31
N ASN A 66 7.61 8.85 -23.68
CA ASN A 66 7.41 9.98 -22.75
C ASN A 66 5.91 10.18 -22.51
N THR A 67 5.22 9.10 -22.13
CA THR A 67 3.77 9.04 -21.94
C THR A 67 3.40 9.41 -20.51
N GLN A 68 2.27 10.09 -20.36
CA GLN A 68 1.61 10.29 -19.07
C GLN A 68 0.55 9.19 -18.87
N PRO A 69 0.45 8.59 -17.69
CA PRO A 69 1.19 8.88 -16.45
C PRO A 69 2.62 8.33 -16.44
N GLN A 70 3.52 8.98 -15.69
CA GLN A 70 4.86 8.45 -15.42
C GLN A 70 4.77 7.29 -14.44
N VAL A 71 5.47 6.19 -14.73
CA VAL A 71 5.45 4.96 -13.93
C VAL A 71 6.87 4.60 -13.52
N GLN A 72 7.07 4.25 -12.25
CA GLN A 72 8.35 3.90 -11.67
C GLN A 72 8.22 2.64 -10.83
N VAL A 73 9.13 1.69 -11.02
CA VAL A 73 9.29 0.51 -10.14
C VAL A 73 10.07 0.94 -8.89
N LEU A 74 9.57 0.58 -7.73
CA LEU A 74 10.23 0.80 -6.45
C LEU A 74 10.41 -0.53 -5.74
N THR A 75 11.58 -0.75 -5.16
CA THR A 75 11.89 -1.93 -4.34
C THR A 75 12.43 -1.50 -2.97
N GLU A 76 12.19 -2.30 -1.96
CA GLU A 76 12.76 -2.20 -0.61
C GLU A 76 12.73 -0.77 -0.05
N LYS A 77 13.91 -0.24 0.33
CA LYS A 77 14.04 1.10 0.91
C LYS A 77 13.57 2.23 0.00
N ALA A 78 13.63 2.07 -1.32
CA ALA A 78 13.13 3.09 -2.25
C ALA A 78 11.61 3.29 -2.09
N ILE A 79 10.86 2.23 -1.74
CA ILE A 79 9.43 2.31 -1.40
C ILE A 79 9.24 3.24 -0.20
N TYR A 80 10.02 3.04 0.86
CA TYR A 80 9.94 3.83 2.09
C TYR A 80 10.21 5.32 1.83
N ASP A 81 11.30 5.61 1.12
CA ASP A 81 11.70 6.97 0.83
C ASP A 81 10.64 7.69 -0.05
N ALA A 82 10.06 6.98 -1.04
CA ALA A 82 9.00 7.51 -1.88
C ALA A 82 7.71 7.81 -1.10
N ILE A 83 7.27 6.91 -0.20
CA ILE A 83 6.10 7.11 0.66
C ILE A 83 6.30 8.32 1.57
N LEU A 84 7.46 8.42 2.22
CA LEU A 84 7.76 9.56 3.08
C LEU A 84 7.76 10.87 2.29
N ASN A 85 8.39 10.88 1.10
CA ASN A 85 8.40 12.06 0.24
C ASN A 85 6.98 12.46 -0.17
N LEU A 86 6.14 11.50 -0.59
CA LEU A 86 4.74 11.74 -0.94
C LEU A 86 3.99 12.44 0.19
N ILE A 87 4.11 11.95 1.44
CA ILE A 87 3.40 12.49 2.60
C ILE A 87 3.98 13.85 3.03
N GLN A 88 5.31 13.97 3.07
CA GLN A 88 6.00 15.16 3.57
C GLN A 88 5.87 16.36 2.62
N THR A 89 5.76 16.10 1.32
CA THR A 89 5.57 17.16 0.29
C THR A 89 4.11 17.56 0.10
N ALA A 90 3.17 16.87 0.73
CA ALA A 90 1.75 17.21 0.66
C ALA A 90 1.48 18.57 1.30
N LYS A 91 0.70 19.40 0.58
CA LYS A 91 0.37 20.79 0.94
C LYS A 91 -1.06 20.89 1.45
N ALA A 92 -1.37 21.97 2.15
CA ALA A 92 -2.75 22.29 2.55
C ALA A 92 -3.72 22.21 1.36
N ASN A 93 -4.92 21.71 1.61
CA ASN A 93 -5.97 21.44 0.62
C ASN A 93 -5.70 20.28 -0.36
N GLU A 94 -4.56 19.59 -0.27
CA GLU A 94 -4.39 18.31 -0.94
C GLU A 94 -5.03 17.19 -0.13
N GLN A 95 -5.29 16.07 -0.78
CA GLN A 95 -5.87 14.90 -0.13
C GLN A 95 -4.91 13.72 -0.20
N ILE A 96 -4.79 13.00 0.92
CA ILE A 96 -4.12 11.70 1.03
C ILE A 96 -5.16 10.66 1.42
N ASP A 97 -5.30 9.61 0.61
CA ASP A 97 -6.10 8.43 0.88
C ASP A 97 -5.17 7.22 1.05
N LEU A 98 -5.27 6.55 2.18
CA LEU A 98 -4.47 5.38 2.53
C LEU A 98 -5.37 4.16 2.76
N ALA A 99 -5.20 3.08 2.01
CA ALA A 99 -5.81 1.77 2.25
C ALA A 99 -4.70 0.77 2.59
N MET A 100 -4.72 0.21 3.82
CA MET A 100 -3.56 -0.53 4.31
C MET A 100 -3.93 -1.74 5.18
N PHE A 101 -3.29 -2.88 4.89
CA PHE A 101 -3.42 -4.10 5.68
C PHE A 101 -2.67 -4.00 7.01
N TYR A 102 -1.37 -3.62 7.00
CA TYR A 102 -0.59 -3.35 8.21
C TYR A 102 0.08 -1.98 8.16
N LEU A 103 -0.19 -1.16 9.17
CA LEU A 103 0.41 0.16 9.36
C LEU A 103 1.05 0.22 10.75
N SER A 104 2.39 0.25 10.83
CA SER A 104 3.12 0.30 12.11
C SER A 104 4.35 1.19 12.07
N GLU A 105 4.88 1.50 10.87
CA GLU A 105 6.12 2.28 10.75
C GLU A 105 5.94 3.70 11.29
N ARG A 106 6.71 4.00 12.35
CA ARG A 106 6.51 5.20 13.17
C ARG A 106 6.69 6.52 12.45
N LYS A 107 7.66 6.59 11.53
CA LYS A 107 7.93 7.82 10.81
C LYS A 107 6.81 8.15 9.82
N ILE A 108 6.22 7.11 9.20
CA ILE A 108 5.05 7.26 8.33
C ILE A 108 3.85 7.77 9.14
N ILE A 109 3.55 7.15 10.30
CA ILE A 109 2.44 7.56 11.16
C ILE A 109 2.60 9.02 11.59
N LYS A 110 3.79 9.40 12.08
CA LYS A 110 4.09 10.79 12.45
C LYS A 110 3.99 11.75 11.27
N SER A 111 4.41 11.33 10.08
CA SER A 111 4.32 12.15 8.86
C SER A 111 2.88 12.37 8.41
N LEU A 112 1.99 11.36 8.57
CA LEU A 112 0.55 11.51 8.30
C LEU A 112 -0.10 12.51 9.26
N ILE A 113 0.22 12.44 10.55
CA ILE A 113 -0.26 13.41 11.55
C ILE A 113 0.24 14.82 11.20
N ALA A 114 1.53 14.97 10.93
CA ALA A 114 2.10 16.26 10.55
C ALA A 114 1.54 16.80 9.22
N ALA A 115 1.14 15.94 8.29
CA ALA A 115 0.44 16.35 7.06
C ALA A 115 -0.96 16.86 7.38
N HIS A 116 -1.70 16.17 8.25
CA HIS A 116 -3.00 16.62 8.73
C HIS A 116 -2.90 17.98 9.42
N ASP A 117 -1.93 18.17 10.32
CA ASP A 117 -1.69 19.45 11.02
C ASP A 117 -1.35 20.61 10.05
N ARG A 118 -0.80 20.29 8.87
CA ARG A 118 -0.55 21.27 7.79
C ARG A 118 -1.79 21.58 6.95
N GLY A 119 -2.94 20.96 7.24
CA GLY A 119 -4.19 21.16 6.49
C GLY A 119 -4.37 20.23 5.28
N VAL A 120 -3.61 19.12 5.21
CA VAL A 120 -3.86 18.05 4.25
C VAL A 120 -5.06 17.24 4.72
N LYS A 121 -6.02 16.95 3.83
CA LYS A 121 -7.11 16.03 4.14
C LYS A 121 -6.59 14.60 4.10
N VAL A 122 -6.44 13.96 5.27
CA VAL A 122 -5.96 12.58 5.38
C VAL A 122 -7.12 11.67 5.72
N ARG A 123 -7.33 10.58 4.94
CA ARG A 123 -8.30 9.52 5.20
C ARG A 123 -7.60 8.18 5.23
N VAL A 124 -7.88 7.36 6.22
CA VAL A 124 -7.19 6.08 6.43
C VAL A 124 -8.18 4.94 6.57
N LEU A 125 -8.14 4.01 5.63
CA LEU A 125 -8.92 2.77 5.63
C LEU A 125 -8.00 1.61 6.02
N LEU A 126 -8.25 0.98 7.15
CA LEU A 126 -7.40 -0.08 7.70
C LEU A 126 -8.15 -1.41 7.80
N ASP A 127 -7.40 -2.50 7.63
CA ASP A 127 -7.84 -3.81 8.11
C ASP A 127 -7.90 -3.78 9.65
N PRO A 128 -8.98 -4.26 10.30
CA PRO A 128 -9.09 -4.26 11.76
C PRO A 128 -8.13 -5.25 12.43
N ASN A 129 -7.32 -5.98 11.69
CA ASN A 129 -6.45 -7.08 12.11
C ASN A 129 -7.19 -8.06 13.04
N LYS A 130 -8.40 -8.39 12.63
CA LYS A 130 -9.30 -9.28 13.36
C LYS A 130 -9.14 -10.72 12.93
N ASP A 131 -8.96 -10.96 11.63
CA ASP A 131 -9.02 -12.29 11.04
C ASP A 131 -7.68 -12.69 10.40
N ALA A 132 -7.29 -13.96 10.56
CA ALA A 132 -6.16 -14.56 9.89
C ALA A 132 -6.40 -16.04 9.65
N PHE A 133 -6.78 -16.43 8.44
CA PHE A 133 -6.89 -17.84 8.04
C PHE A 133 -7.67 -18.69 9.06
N GLY A 134 -8.85 -18.22 9.47
CA GLY A 134 -9.72 -18.88 10.44
C GLY A 134 -9.29 -18.73 11.91
N ARG A 135 -8.32 -17.86 12.22
CA ARG A 135 -7.92 -17.49 13.58
C ARG A 135 -8.26 -16.06 13.87
N GLU A 136 -8.77 -15.79 15.07
CA GLU A 136 -8.96 -14.43 15.54
C GLU A 136 -7.62 -13.80 15.96
N LYS A 137 -7.36 -12.58 15.47
CA LYS A 137 -6.20 -11.76 15.84
C LYS A 137 -6.57 -10.75 16.92
N ASN A 138 -5.55 -10.24 17.61
CA ASN A 138 -5.70 -9.30 18.72
C ASN A 138 -5.79 -7.82 18.31
N GLY A 139 -5.83 -7.52 17.00
CA GLY A 139 -5.93 -6.16 16.48
C GLY A 139 -4.62 -5.38 16.34
N ILE A 140 -3.49 -5.97 16.76
CA ILE A 140 -2.16 -5.35 16.65
C ILE A 140 -1.65 -5.49 15.19
N PRO A 141 -1.07 -4.45 14.58
CA PRO A 141 -0.80 -3.11 15.12
C PRO A 141 -1.89 -2.09 14.85
N ASN A 142 -2.83 -2.37 13.93
CA ASN A 142 -3.67 -1.34 13.34
C ASN A 142 -4.61 -0.65 14.32
N ARG A 143 -5.16 -1.37 15.32
CA ARG A 143 -6.10 -0.76 16.27
C ARG A 143 -5.40 0.30 17.13
N GLN A 144 -4.15 0.07 17.54
CA GLN A 144 -3.36 1.01 18.31
C GLN A 144 -2.93 2.23 17.47
N VAL A 145 -2.57 1.99 16.22
CA VAL A 145 -2.22 3.06 15.27
C VAL A 145 -3.46 3.89 14.92
N ALA A 146 -4.59 3.25 14.68
CA ALA A 146 -5.86 3.93 14.42
C ALA A 146 -6.28 4.84 15.59
N TRP A 147 -6.10 4.39 16.83
CA TRP A 147 -6.34 5.21 18.01
C TRP A 147 -5.46 6.47 18.02
N GLU A 148 -4.18 6.35 17.68
CA GLU A 148 -3.26 7.50 17.61
C GLU A 148 -3.67 8.48 16.49
N LEU A 149 -4.00 7.98 15.30
CA LEU A 149 -4.44 8.79 14.16
C LEU A 149 -5.79 9.48 14.46
N TYR A 150 -6.76 8.75 15.00
CA TYR A 150 -8.07 9.28 15.36
C TYR A 150 -7.97 10.38 16.42
N LYS A 151 -7.13 10.22 17.44
CA LYS A 151 -6.87 11.25 18.44
C LYS A 151 -6.20 12.51 17.85
N ALA A 152 -5.46 12.37 16.79
CA ALA A 152 -4.89 13.49 16.04
C ALA A 152 -5.90 14.16 15.08
N GLY A 153 -7.15 13.70 15.03
CA GLY A 153 -8.20 14.27 14.18
C GLY A 153 -8.25 13.72 12.75
N ILE A 154 -7.49 12.67 12.46
CA ILE A 154 -7.51 12.03 11.15
C ILE A 154 -8.74 11.13 11.01
N ASP A 155 -9.41 11.20 9.86
CA ASP A 155 -10.54 10.34 9.53
C ASP A 155 -10.07 8.89 9.34
N VAL A 156 -10.51 7.97 10.21
CA VAL A 156 -10.19 6.54 10.17
C VAL A 156 -11.46 5.73 10.01
N ARG A 157 -11.44 4.76 9.11
CA ARG A 157 -12.47 3.72 8.97
C ARG A 157 -11.82 2.35 8.92
N TRP A 158 -12.59 1.33 9.28
CA TRP A 158 -12.16 -0.06 9.17
C TRP A 158 -12.80 -0.71 7.96
N CYS A 159 -12.03 -1.54 7.26
CA CYS A 159 -12.61 -2.49 6.35
C CYS A 159 -13.57 -3.41 7.11
N ARG A 160 -14.72 -3.70 6.52
CA ARG A 160 -15.63 -4.71 7.04
C ARG A 160 -15.18 -6.08 6.54
N THR A 161 -14.65 -6.89 7.45
CA THR A 161 -14.18 -8.26 7.17
C THR A 161 -15.09 -9.29 7.83
N GLN A 162 -15.27 -10.45 7.18
CA GLN A 162 -16.09 -11.58 7.63
C GLN A 162 -15.30 -12.89 7.54
N GLY A 163 -14.00 -12.85 7.92
CA GLY A 163 -13.05 -13.96 7.83
C GLY A 163 -11.97 -13.76 6.77
N GLU A 164 -12.21 -12.89 5.78
CA GLU A 164 -11.21 -12.42 4.82
C GLU A 164 -10.42 -11.24 5.38
N GLN A 165 -9.39 -10.81 4.65
CA GLN A 165 -8.55 -9.66 4.98
C GLN A 165 -8.74 -8.54 3.95
N CYS A 166 -8.72 -7.30 4.42
CA CYS A 166 -8.57 -6.12 3.56
C CYS A 166 -7.07 -5.94 3.25
N HIS A 167 -6.60 -6.66 2.24
CA HIS A 167 -5.18 -6.86 2.01
C HIS A 167 -4.55 -5.82 1.08
N SER A 168 -5.22 -4.67 0.92
CA SER A 168 -4.72 -3.54 0.11
C SER A 168 -3.48 -2.90 0.72
N LYS A 169 -2.59 -2.42 -0.14
CA LYS A 169 -1.43 -1.61 0.23
C LYS A 169 -1.28 -0.50 -0.81
N MET A 170 -1.95 0.62 -0.53
CA MET A 170 -2.05 1.74 -1.45
C MET A 170 -2.11 3.07 -0.71
N ILE A 171 -1.36 4.05 -1.19
CA ILE A 171 -1.46 5.45 -0.81
C ILE A 171 -1.61 6.31 -2.06
N ILE A 172 -2.55 7.27 -2.04
CA ILE A 172 -2.77 8.23 -3.12
C ILE A 172 -2.73 9.64 -2.53
N LYS A 173 -1.89 10.51 -3.09
CA LYS A 173 -1.92 11.96 -2.87
C LYS A 173 -2.48 12.63 -4.12
N ARG A 174 -3.40 13.57 -3.97
CA ARG A 174 -3.99 14.28 -5.10
C ARG A 174 -4.44 15.69 -4.78
N ASN A 175 -4.44 16.51 -5.81
CA ASN A 175 -5.14 17.79 -5.90
C ASN A 175 -5.89 17.86 -7.25
N THR A 176 -6.32 19.05 -7.66
CA THR A 176 -7.05 19.25 -8.94
C THR A 176 -6.19 19.09 -10.19
N GLN A 177 -4.88 19.18 -10.07
CA GLN A 177 -3.93 19.20 -11.19
C GLN A 177 -3.04 17.96 -11.27
N GLN A 178 -2.72 17.36 -10.14
CA GLN A 178 -1.75 16.26 -10.06
C GLN A 178 -2.19 15.18 -9.08
N ALA A 179 -1.90 13.94 -9.44
CA ALA A 179 -2.02 12.79 -8.56
C ALA A 179 -0.72 11.99 -8.53
N GLU A 180 -0.43 11.41 -7.38
CA GLU A 180 0.67 10.49 -7.13
C GLU A 180 0.14 9.30 -6.34
N MET A 181 0.41 8.10 -6.81
CA MET A 181 -0.02 6.85 -6.18
C MET A 181 1.16 5.91 -6.01
N ILE A 182 1.21 5.22 -4.88
CA ILE A 182 2.13 4.09 -4.64
C ILE A 182 1.30 2.90 -4.19
N LEU A 183 1.42 1.78 -4.89
CA LEU A 183 0.76 0.52 -4.52
C LEU A 183 1.66 -0.69 -4.84
N GLY A 184 1.42 -1.81 -4.17
CA GLY A 184 2.14 -3.06 -4.43
C GLY A 184 2.07 -4.04 -3.27
N SER A 185 3.19 -4.73 -3.00
CA SER A 185 3.27 -5.79 -2.00
C SER A 185 3.54 -5.28 -0.57
N ALA A 186 4.22 -4.14 -0.42
CA ALA A 186 4.74 -3.67 0.86
C ALA A 186 3.66 -3.17 1.82
N ASN A 187 3.57 -3.77 2.99
CA ASN A 187 2.90 -3.16 4.14
C ASN A 187 3.71 -1.96 4.66
N PHE A 188 3.06 -1.04 5.34
CA PHE A 188 3.76 0.11 5.94
C PHE A 188 4.26 -0.21 7.35
N THR A 189 5.15 -1.21 7.40
CA THR A 189 5.82 -1.68 8.62
C THR A 189 7.33 -1.56 8.47
N ALA A 190 8.07 -1.60 9.58
CA ALA A 190 9.53 -1.56 9.52
C ALA A 190 10.09 -2.75 8.74
N ARG A 191 9.46 -3.93 8.88
CA ARG A 191 9.89 -5.15 8.22
C ARG A 191 9.86 -5.03 6.69
N ASN A 192 8.76 -4.49 6.14
CA ASN A 192 8.56 -4.38 4.69
C ASN A 192 9.32 -3.18 4.08
N LEU A 193 9.61 -2.14 4.88
CA LEU A 193 10.16 -0.88 4.35
C LEU A 193 11.64 -0.64 4.65
N LYS A 194 12.27 -1.47 5.50
CA LYS A 194 13.67 -1.30 5.92
C LYS A 194 14.58 -2.45 5.50
N ASN A 195 14.34 -3.02 4.31
CA ASN A 195 15.16 -4.07 3.69
C ASN A 195 15.18 -5.41 4.44
N TYR A 196 14.16 -5.72 5.26
CA TYR A 196 14.07 -7.05 5.90
C TYR A 196 13.26 -8.04 5.06
N ASN A 197 12.37 -7.56 4.19
CA ASN A 197 11.65 -8.34 3.18
C ASN A 197 11.97 -7.79 1.78
N LEU A 198 11.87 -8.66 0.77
CA LEU A 198 11.85 -8.24 -0.63
C LEU A 198 10.44 -7.79 -0.99
N GLU A 199 10.32 -6.56 -1.44
CA GLU A 199 9.05 -5.94 -1.76
C GLU A 199 9.13 -5.19 -3.10
N THR A 200 8.03 -5.17 -3.84
CA THR A 200 7.92 -4.41 -5.09
C THR A 200 6.64 -3.59 -5.09
N ASN A 201 6.78 -2.29 -5.30
CA ASN A 201 5.68 -1.36 -5.49
C ASN A 201 5.83 -0.59 -6.80
N ILE A 202 4.72 -0.09 -7.31
CA ILE A 202 4.68 0.82 -8.45
C ILE A 202 4.29 2.20 -7.94
N ARG A 203 5.07 3.20 -8.36
CA ARG A 203 4.74 4.62 -8.21
C ARG A 203 4.23 5.14 -9.54
N VAL A 204 3.09 5.83 -9.50
CA VAL A 204 2.46 6.46 -10.66
C VAL A 204 2.29 7.94 -10.38
N LEU A 205 2.72 8.79 -11.32
CA LEU A 205 2.53 10.25 -11.29
C LEU A 205 1.84 10.71 -12.56
N GLY A 206 0.84 11.58 -12.43
CA GLY A 206 0.14 12.11 -13.59
C GLY A 206 -1.04 13.00 -13.25
N GLN A 207 -1.89 13.22 -14.24
CA GLN A 207 -3.12 13.96 -14.05
C GLN A 207 -4.17 13.12 -13.32
N PRO A 208 -4.95 13.70 -12.38
CA PRO A 208 -5.97 12.95 -11.61
C PRO A 208 -7.05 12.30 -12.47
N GLN A 209 -7.23 12.79 -13.71
CA GLN A 209 -8.21 12.30 -14.68
C GLN A 209 -7.74 11.07 -15.45
N ALA A 210 -6.46 10.68 -15.35
CA ALA A 210 -6.00 9.45 -15.99
C ALA A 210 -6.74 8.22 -15.41
N GLU A 211 -7.01 7.23 -16.25
CA GLU A 211 -7.84 6.05 -15.92
C GLU A 211 -7.35 5.35 -14.64
N VAL A 212 -6.05 5.14 -14.53
CA VAL A 212 -5.43 4.47 -13.37
C VAL A 212 -5.74 5.18 -12.04
N PHE A 213 -5.81 6.51 -12.02
CA PHE A 213 -6.18 7.25 -10.81
C PHE A 213 -7.67 7.24 -10.56
N ARG A 214 -8.50 7.27 -11.61
CA ARG A 214 -9.95 7.14 -11.48
C ARG A 214 -10.33 5.79 -10.88
N ASP A 215 -9.74 4.72 -11.37
CA ASP A 215 -9.99 3.35 -10.87
C ASP A 215 -9.57 3.20 -9.42
N ALA A 216 -8.37 3.69 -9.06
CA ALA A 216 -7.87 3.67 -7.70
C ALA A 216 -8.75 4.51 -6.75
N GLN A 217 -9.21 5.68 -7.19
CA GLN A 217 -10.15 6.52 -6.43
C GLN A 217 -11.51 5.85 -6.29
N GLN A 218 -12.04 5.25 -7.36
CA GLN A 218 -13.30 4.52 -7.32
C GLN A 218 -13.24 3.32 -6.36
N TYR A 219 -12.14 2.61 -6.34
CA TYR A 219 -11.88 1.54 -5.36
C TYR A 219 -11.93 2.08 -3.94
N PHE A 220 -11.15 3.13 -3.65
CA PHE A 220 -11.10 3.72 -2.32
C PHE A 220 -12.46 4.30 -1.88
N GLU A 221 -13.11 5.11 -2.73
CA GLU A 221 -14.41 5.71 -2.44
C GLU A 221 -15.51 4.66 -2.30
N GLY A 222 -15.48 3.60 -3.10
CA GLY A 222 -16.41 2.49 -2.99
C GLY A 222 -16.39 1.85 -1.61
N ALA A 223 -15.18 1.63 -1.07
CA ALA A 223 -14.99 1.09 0.27
C ALA A 223 -15.26 2.16 1.36
N TRP A 224 -14.76 3.39 1.18
CA TRP A 224 -14.89 4.47 2.16
C TRP A 224 -16.34 4.88 2.41
N SER A 225 -17.08 5.10 1.35
CA SER A 225 -18.45 5.65 1.38
C SER A 225 -19.54 4.58 1.31
N ASN A 226 -19.17 3.30 1.28
CA ASN A 226 -20.13 2.19 1.15
C ASN A 226 -21.05 2.35 -0.06
N LEU A 227 -20.49 2.72 -1.21
CA LEU A 227 -21.25 3.00 -2.43
C LEU A 227 -21.99 1.75 -2.93
N ASN A 228 -23.10 1.99 -3.67
CA ASN A 228 -23.93 0.95 -4.28
C ASN A 228 -24.56 -0.05 -3.28
N GLY A 229 -24.82 0.39 -2.04
CA GLY A 229 -25.43 -0.44 -1.00
C GLY A 229 -24.53 -1.54 -0.44
N ARG A 230 -23.25 -1.56 -0.82
CA ARG A 230 -22.25 -2.50 -0.29
C ARG A 230 -21.64 -1.92 0.98
N SER A 231 -21.86 -2.58 2.11
CA SER A 231 -21.20 -2.23 3.36
C SER A 231 -19.77 -2.79 3.37
N MET A 232 -18.81 -2.05 2.82
CA MET A 232 -17.41 -2.45 2.69
C MET A 232 -16.52 -1.90 3.81
N SER A 233 -16.99 -0.88 4.53
CA SER A 233 -16.29 -0.33 5.69
C SER A 233 -17.25 -0.01 6.83
N VAL A 234 -16.70 0.07 8.03
CA VAL A 234 -17.41 0.45 9.25
C VAL A 234 -16.69 1.61 9.93
N ASP A 235 -17.41 2.28 10.81
CA ASP A 235 -16.87 3.41 11.58
C ASP A 235 -15.73 3.00 12.50
N TYR A 236 -14.85 3.97 12.82
CA TYR A 236 -13.72 3.77 13.73
C TYR A 236 -14.15 3.14 15.06
N THR A 237 -15.28 3.53 15.62
CA THR A 237 -15.79 3.07 16.92
C THR A 237 -16.02 1.56 17.00
N GLN A 238 -16.27 0.89 15.86
CA GLN A 238 -16.53 -0.55 15.80
C GLN A 238 -15.39 -1.42 16.34
N TYR A 239 -14.13 -1.00 16.13
CA TYR A 239 -12.94 -1.73 16.59
C TYR A 239 -11.96 -0.80 17.32
N ALA A 240 -12.48 0.30 17.90
CA ALA A 240 -11.68 1.20 18.71
C ALA A 240 -10.99 0.45 19.85
N GLU A 241 -9.70 0.72 20.04
CA GLU A 241 -8.89 0.06 21.06
C GLU A 241 -7.95 1.09 21.69
N ASP A 242 -8.18 1.42 22.95
CA ASP A 242 -7.42 2.42 23.72
C ASP A 242 -6.52 1.81 24.81
N SER A 243 -6.35 0.49 24.79
CA SER A 243 -5.51 -0.22 25.75
C SER A 243 -4.05 0.24 25.65
N LEU A 244 -3.57 0.93 26.70
CA LEU A 244 -2.18 1.37 26.80
C LEU A 244 -1.21 0.19 26.84
N PHE A 245 -1.61 -0.95 27.40
CA PHE A 245 -0.78 -2.14 27.42
C PHE A 245 -0.54 -2.66 25.98
N LYS A 246 -1.61 -2.81 25.18
CA LYS A 246 -1.49 -3.23 23.77
C LYS A 246 -0.73 -2.19 22.94
N TYR A 247 -0.91 -0.89 23.23
CA TYR A 247 -0.14 0.17 22.58
C TYR A 247 1.36 0.02 22.82
N TRP A 248 1.79 -0.14 24.07
CA TRP A 248 3.20 -0.33 24.39
C TRP A 248 3.75 -1.67 23.91
N LEU A 249 2.93 -2.71 23.90
CA LEU A 249 3.30 -4.00 23.33
C LEU A 249 3.62 -3.88 21.85
N TYR A 250 2.74 -3.26 21.05
CA TYR A 250 3.01 -3.09 19.62
C TYR A 250 4.26 -2.22 19.40
N ARG A 251 4.47 -1.18 20.20
CA ARG A 251 5.64 -0.33 20.13
C ARG A 251 6.93 -1.11 20.39
N PHE A 252 6.90 -1.99 21.38
CA PHE A 252 8.01 -2.88 21.69
C PHE A 252 8.25 -3.89 20.54
N MET A 253 7.21 -4.51 20.02
CA MET A 253 7.32 -5.45 18.88
C MET A 253 7.94 -4.77 17.65
N GLU A 254 7.50 -3.55 17.32
CA GLU A 254 8.04 -2.79 16.19
C GLU A 254 9.50 -2.39 16.41
N TRP A 255 9.87 -1.98 17.64
CA TRP A 255 11.23 -1.58 17.99
C TRP A 255 12.20 -2.77 18.01
N SER A 256 11.80 -3.89 18.57
CA SER A 256 12.65 -5.08 18.75
C SER A 256 12.80 -5.91 17.48
N GLY A 257 11.95 -5.69 16.46
CA GLY A 257 11.88 -6.52 15.27
C GLY A 257 11.20 -7.89 15.50
N TRP A 258 10.62 -8.12 16.68
CA TRP A 258 9.86 -9.35 16.99
C TRP A 258 8.45 -9.35 16.39
N SER A 259 8.13 -8.33 15.61
CA SER A 259 6.86 -8.27 14.92
C SER A 259 6.79 -9.28 13.77
N THR A 260 5.62 -9.88 13.62
CA THR A 260 5.27 -10.73 12.47
C THR A 260 4.49 -9.97 11.39
N PHE A 261 4.34 -8.66 11.58
CA PHE A 261 3.66 -7.74 10.65
C PHE A 261 4.63 -6.79 9.97
#